data_5eae0806db66d80e9ba80d2d60a03174
#
_entry.id   5eae0806db66d80e9ba80d2d60a03174
#
_cell.length_a   1.000
_cell.length_b   1.000
_cell.length_c   1.000
_cell.angle_alpha   90.00
_cell.angle_beta   90.00
_cell.angle_gamma   90.00
#
_symmetry.space_group_name_H-M   'P 1'
#
loop_
_entity.id
_entity.type
_entity.pdbx_description
1 polymer ?
#
loop_
_entity_poly.entity_id
_entity_poly.type
_entity_poly.pdbx_seq_one_letter_code
_entity_poly.pdbx_strand_id
1 'polypeptide(L)'
;IAELQHAVGIKLGDHYAATVEWWYHDGRFLTSSSIMEYFDDHLLPSAYPWLPGGLAGFTRRFTQASAAPVLILYGPPGTGKTRLIRHLLNGLSRLRKRSLRIAYTADTESAAGDRFFVQFMADEYDAMVIEDAEHMLTPRADGNRSLHRFLAVSDGLLQPHGRRLIF
;
A
#
# COMPACT_ATOMS: atom_id res chain seq x y z
N ILE A 1 -14.08 13.91 14.72
CA ILE A 1 -14.72 12.56 14.73
C ILE A 1 -13.76 11.56 14.08
N ALA A 2 -13.15 11.85 12.91
CA ALA A 2 -12.20 10.96 12.24
C ALA A 2 -10.95 10.66 13.09
N GLU A 3 -10.39 11.65 13.77
CA GLU A 3 -9.24 11.48 14.67
C GLU A 3 -9.55 10.61 15.90
N LEU A 4 -10.74 10.75 16.48
CA LEU A 4 -11.20 9.90 17.58
C LEU A 4 -11.43 8.44 17.13
N GLN A 5 -11.91 8.24 15.90
CA GLN A 5 -12.12 6.90 15.33
C GLN A 5 -10.79 6.19 15.04
N HIS A 6 -9.76 6.94 14.65
CA HIS A 6 -8.42 6.40 14.46
C HIS A 6 -7.78 5.97 15.79
N ALA A 7 -7.98 6.74 16.85
CA ALA A 7 -7.44 6.45 18.18
C ALA A 7 -8.14 5.27 18.90
N VAL A 8 -9.42 5.00 18.59
CA VAL A 8 -10.23 3.98 19.28
C VAL A 8 -10.29 2.64 18.51
N GLY A 9 -9.79 2.58 17.27
CA GLY A 9 -9.77 1.35 16.46
C GLY A 9 -11.17 0.76 16.26
N ILE A 10 -12.04 1.45 15.52
CA ILE A 10 -13.41 0.97 15.29
C ILE A 10 -13.37 -0.39 14.59
N LYS A 11 -13.87 -1.38 15.30
CA LYS A 11 -14.02 -2.74 14.83
C LYS A 11 -15.46 -2.98 14.37
N LEU A 12 -15.66 -3.35 13.12
CA LEU A 12 -16.93 -3.83 12.61
C LEU A 12 -16.87 -5.36 12.49
N GLY A 13 -17.42 -6.07 13.48
CA GLY A 13 -17.23 -7.53 13.55
C GLY A 13 -15.76 -7.89 13.73
N ASP A 14 -15.20 -8.69 12.83
CA ASP A 14 -13.77 -9.08 12.80
C ASP A 14 -12.89 -8.21 11.88
N HIS A 15 -13.42 -7.07 11.39
CA HIS A 15 -12.72 -6.16 10.49
C HIS A 15 -12.41 -4.84 11.16
N TYR A 16 -11.24 -4.30 10.90
CA TYR A 16 -10.82 -2.97 11.29
C TYR A 16 -10.93 -2.04 10.08
N ALA A 17 -11.43 -0.82 10.30
CA ALA A 17 -11.40 0.20 9.26
C ALA A 17 -9.96 0.56 8.89
N ALA A 18 -9.74 0.94 7.63
CA ALA A 18 -8.51 1.57 7.20
C ALA A 18 -8.79 3.03 6.87
N THR A 19 -7.87 3.92 7.23
CA THR A 19 -7.87 5.30 6.75
C THR A 19 -6.95 5.37 5.54
N VAL A 20 -7.53 5.56 4.37
CA VAL A 20 -6.81 5.71 3.11
C VAL A 20 -6.65 7.20 2.84
N GLU A 21 -5.44 7.71 2.87
CA GLU A 21 -5.11 9.04 2.39
C GLU A 21 -4.80 8.96 0.90
N TRP A 22 -5.75 9.42 0.10
CA TRP A 22 -5.61 9.46 -1.35
C TRP A 22 -4.91 10.75 -1.75
N TRP A 23 -3.71 10.59 -2.31
CA TRP A 23 -2.87 11.68 -2.80
C TRP A 23 -3.06 11.85 -4.31
N TYR A 24 -3.30 13.08 -4.74
CA TYR A 24 -3.53 13.44 -6.14
C TYR A 24 -3.15 14.90 -6.40
N HIS A 25 -2.92 15.25 -7.67
CA HIS A 25 -2.75 16.65 -8.06
C HIS A 25 -4.11 17.30 -8.34
N ASP A 26 -4.34 18.43 -7.68
CA ASP A 26 -5.43 19.34 -7.98
C ASP A 26 -4.85 20.52 -8.78
N GLY A 27 -4.65 20.31 -10.07
CA GLY A 27 -4.02 21.26 -10.97
C GLY A 27 -2.56 21.54 -10.64
N ARG A 28 -2.29 22.44 -9.70
CA ARG A 28 -0.91 22.85 -9.35
C ARG A 28 -0.37 22.24 -8.06
N PHE A 29 -1.22 21.73 -7.23
CA PHE A 29 -0.84 21.34 -5.88
C PHE A 29 -1.08 19.85 -5.62
N LEU A 30 -0.09 19.20 -5.03
CA LEU A 30 -0.27 17.90 -4.43
C LEU A 30 -1.14 18.06 -3.18
N THR A 31 -2.27 17.38 -3.16
CA THR A 31 -3.24 17.38 -2.06
C THR A 31 -3.60 15.95 -1.67
N SER A 32 -4.29 15.79 -0.55
CA SER A 32 -4.80 14.49 -0.13
C SER A 32 -6.21 14.61 0.44
N SER A 33 -6.96 13.52 0.33
CA SER A 33 -8.27 13.35 0.95
C SER A 33 -8.29 12.06 1.75
N SER A 34 -8.75 12.12 2.99
CA SER A 34 -8.85 10.94 3.85
C SER A 34 -10.20 10.26 3.65
N ILE A 35 -10.16 8.97 3.33
CA ILE A 35 -11.32 8.11 3.10
C ILE A 35 -11.24 6.96 4.10
N MET A 36 -12.34 6.70 4.82
CA MET A 36 -12.45 5.51 5.64
C MET A 36 -12.98 4.35 4.80
N GLU A 37 -12.27 3.22 4.82
CA GLU A 37 -12.58 2.05 4.01
C GLU A 37 -12.54 0.77 4.86
N TYR A 38 -13.40 -0.19 4.52
CA TYR A 38 -13.39 -1.54 5.10
C TYR A 38 -13.01 -2.55 4.02
N PHE A 39 -11.92 -3.26 4.25
CA PHE A 39 -11.47 -4.30 3.33
C PHE A 39 -12.09 -5.63 3.72
N ASP A 40 -13.18 -6.00 3.05
CA ASP A 40 -13.89 -7.27 3.23
C ASP A 40 -13.94 -8.07 1.92
N ASP A 41 -12.80 -8.18 1.27
CA ASP A 41 -12.69 -8.89 0.01
C ASP A 41 -12.53 -10.40 0.24
N HIS A 42 -13.58 -11.15 -0.09
CA HIS A 42 -13.54 -12.62 -0.16
C HIS A 42 -12.88 -13.05 -1.46
N LEU A 43 -11.65 -13.54 -1.36
CA LEU A 43 -10.90 -14.05 -2.50
C LEU A 43 -11.07 -15.56 -2.61
N LEU A 44 -11.27 -16.03 -3.84
CA LEU A 44 -11.21 -17.46 -4.15
C LEU A 44 -9.74 -17.87 -4.27
N PRO A 45 -9.22 -18.81 -3.45
CA PRO A 45 -7.84 -19.26 -3.54
C PRO A 45 -7.45 -19.77 -4.93
N SER A 46 -8.40 -20.39 -5.66
CA SER A 46 -8.22 -20.89 -7.01
C SER A 46 -7.97 -19.79 -8.06
N ALA A 47 -8.34 -18.53 -7.77
CA ALA A 47 -8.06 -17.39 -8.66
C ALA A 47 -6.61 -16.89 -8.56
N TYR A 48 -5.85 -17.37 -7.58
CA TYR A 48 -4.46 -16.96 -7.33
C TYR A 48 -3.51 -18.17 -7.26
N PRO A 49 -3.49 -19.06 -8.27
CA PRO A 49 -2.69 -20.29 -8.23
C PRO A 49 -1.18 -20.03 -8.25
N TRP A 50 -0.79 -18.85 -8.71
CA TRP A 50 0.60 -18.40 -8.84
C TRP A 50 1.21 -17.92 -7.51
N LEU A 51 0.41 -17.74 -6.44
CA LEU A 51 0.93 -17.30 -5.14
C LEU A 51 1.71 -18.44 -4.45
N PRO A 52 2.97 -18.21 -4.08
CA PRO A 52 3.77 -19.19 -3.37
C PRO A 52 3.13 -19.60 -2.04
N GLY A 53 2.82 -20.89 -1.86
CA GLY A 53 2.14 -21.41 -0.67
C GLY A 53 0.65 -21.07 -0.62
N GLY A 54 0.05 -20.70 -1.76
CA GLY A 54 -1.35 -20.32 -1.87
C GLY A 54 -1.68 -18.99 -1.18
N LEU A 55 -2.94 -18.57 -1.29
CA LEU A 55 -3.41 -17.29 -0.75
C LEU A 55 -3.16 -17.15 0.76
N ALA A 56 -3.52 -18.15 1.55
CA ALA A 56 -3.34 -18.11 3.01
C ALA A 56 -1.85 -18.08 3.43
N GLY A 57 -1.01 -18.88 2.77
CA GLY A 57 0.43 -18.89 3.03
C GLY A 57 1.10 -17.58 2.64
N PHE A 58 0.70 -17.01 1.52
CA PHE A 58 1.20 -15.72 1.05
C PHE A 58 0.78 -14.58 2.00
N THR A 59 -0.49 -14.52 2.39
CA THR A 59 -1.00 -13.51 3.35
C THR A 59 -0.26 -13.58 4.67
N ARG A 60 -0.06 -14.78 5.21
CA ARG A 60 0.70 -14.97 6.46
C ARG A 60 2.13 -14.45 6.34
N ARG A 61 2.84 -14.76 5.24
CA ARG A 61 4.20 -14.23 5.03
C ARG A 61 4.22 -12.71 4.90
N PHE A 62 3.31 -12.15 4.11
CA PHE A 62 3.22 -10.70 3.92
C PHE A 62 3.00 -9.96 5.24
N THR A 63 2.24 -10.51 6.15
CA THR A 63 1.90 -9.85 7.43
C THR A 63 3.00 -9.96 8.48
N GLN A 64 3.96 -10.87 8.34
CA GLN A 64 5.07 -11.03 9.30
C GLN A 64 5.98 -9.80 9.34
N ALA A 65 6.47 -9.44 10.52
CA ALA A 65 7.40 -8.31 10.70
C ALA A 65 8.72 -8.48 9.92
N SER A 66 9.17 -9.73 9.76
CA SER A 66 10.38 -10.09 9.01
C SER A 66 10.19 -10.16 7.49
N ALA A 67 8.97 -9.94 6.99
CA ALA A 67 8.73 -9.95 5.55
C ALA A 67 9.43 -8.77 4.86
N ALA A 68 9.86 -9.00 3.62
CA ALA A 68 10.33 -7.91 2.78
C ALA A 68 9.31 -6.76 2.74
N PRO A 69 9.72 -5.51 2.92
CA PRO A 69 8.78 -4.39 2.99
C PRO A 69 8.09 -4.12 1.65
N VAL A 70 8.70 -4.53 0.54
CA VAL A 70 8.24 -4.22 -0.82
C VAL A 70 7.48 -5.41 -1.42
N LEU A 71 6.31 -5.13 -1.97
CA LEU A 71 5.51 -6.04 -2.80
C LEU A 71 5.27 -5.39 -4.15
N ILE A 72 5.68 -6.05 -5.22
CA ILE A 72 5.39 -5.65 -6.59
C ILE A 72 4.41 -6.66 -7.18
N LEU A 73 3.27 -6.19 -7.67
CA LEU A 73 2.26 -6.97 -8.36
C LEU A 73 2.24 -6.58 -9.83
N TYR A 74 2.68 -7.49 -10.69
CA TYR A 74 2.72 -7.30 -12.13
C TYR A 74 1.74 -8.23 -12.85
N GLY A 75 1.07 -7.71 -13.87
CA GLY A 75 0.16 -8.50 -14.70
C GLY A 75 -0.92 -7.65 -15.37
N PRO A 76 -1.66 -8.22 -16.33
CA PRO A 76 -2.67 -7.50 -17.10
C PRO A 76 -3.81 -6.97 -16.22
N PRO A 77 -4.57 -5.99 -16.71
CA PRO A 77 -5.78 -5.51 -16.04
C PRO A 77 -6.78 -6.65 -15.78
N GLY A 78 -7.58 -6.52 -14.73
CA GLY A 78 -8.62 -7.49 -14.41
C GLY A 78 -8.17 -8.78 -13.72
N THR A 79 -6.86 -8.96 -13.45
CA THR A 79 -6.32 -10.18 -12.78
C THR A 79 -6.49 -10.17 -11.27
N GLY A 80 -7.17 -9.18 -10.70
CA GLY A 80 -7.47 -9.13 -9.27
C GLY A 80 -6.36 -8.58 -8.38
N LYS A 81 -5.36 -7.86 -8.93
CA LYS A 81 -4.27 -7.27 -8.15
C LYS A 81 -4.77 -6.37 -7.01
N THR A 82 -5.63 -5.41 -7.31
CA THR A 82 -6.20 -4.50 -6.30
C THR A 82 -7.00 -5.24 -5.23
N ARG A 83 -7.76 -6.27 -5.59
CA ARG A 83 -8.46 -7.12 -4.61
C ARG A 83 -7.49 -7.89 -3.71
N LEU A 84 -6.38 -8.36 -4.27
CA LEU A 84 -5.33 -9.00 -3.48
C LEU A 84 -4.69 -8.00 -2.50
N ILE A 85 -4.41 -6.77 -2.94
CA ILE A 85 -3.88 -5.70 -2.06
C ILE A 85 -4.83 -5.48 -0.88
N ARG A 86 -6.13 -5.28 -1.14
CA ARG A 86 -7.15 -5.10 -0.10
C ARG A 86 -7.17 -6.26 0.89
N HIS A 87 -7.13 -7.50 0.39
CA HIS A 87 -7.09 -8.71 1.22
C HIS A 87 -5.83 -8.76 2.11
N LEU A 88 -4.66 -8.43 1.56
CA LEU A 88 -3.39 -8.41 2.30
C LEU A 88 -3.40 -7.32 3.40
N LEU A 89 -3.91 -6.14 3.10
CA LEU A 89 -4.06 -5.06 4.06
C LEU A 89 -5.06 -5.41 5.17
N ASN A 90 -6.17 -6.08 4.84
CA ASN A 90 -7.07 -6.62 5.85
C ASN A 90 -6.36 -7.64 6.76
N GLY A 91 -5.56 -8.56 6.19
CA GLY A 91 -4.74 -9.48 6.96
C GLY A 91 -3.77 -8.77 7.92
N LEU A 92 -3.16 -7.68 7.45
CA LEU A 92 -2.25 -6.85 8.25
C LEU A 92 -2.98 -6.15 9.40
N SER A 93 -4.17 -5.58 9.16
CA SER A 93 -4.98 -4.91 10.19
C SER A 93 -5.43 -5.89 11.28
N ARG A 94 -5.85 -7.09 10.88
CA ARG A 94 -6.22 -8.17 11.82
C ARG A 94 -5.05 -8.60 12.69
N LEU A 95 -3.86 -8.77 12.10
CA LEU A 95 -2.66 -9.11 12.85
C LEU A 95 -2.30 -8.03 13.87
N ARG A 96 -2.38 -6.77 13.46
CA ARG A 96 -2.08 -5.60 14.33
C ARG A 96 -3.19 -5.27 15.31
N LYS A 97 -4.38 -5.83 15.12
CA LYS A 97 -5.59 -5.59 15.93
C LYS A 97 -5.95 -4.09 16.02
N ARG A 98 -5.74 -3.37 14.93
CA ARG A 98 -6.06 -1.94 14.81
C ARG A 98 -6.31 -1.51 13.38
N SER A 99 -6.90 -0.34 13.23
CA SER A 99 -7.03 0.34 11.94
C SER A 99 -5.66 0.65 11.33
N LEU A 100 -5.56 0.56 10.01
CA LEU A 100 -4.37 0.95 9.27
C LEU A 100 -4.51 2.37 8.75
N ARG A 101 -3.38 3.07 8.64
CA ARG A 101 -3.26 4.32 7.91
C ARG A 101 -2.45 4.06 6.63
N ILE A 102 -3.04 4.36 5.48
CA ILE A 102 -2.51 3.99 4.17
C ILE A 102 -2.35 5.24 3.32
N ALA A 103 -1.13 5.50 2.82
CA ALA A 103 -0.89 6.48 1.78
C ALA A 103 -1.15 5.82 0.42
N TYR A 104 -2.07 6.35 -0.37
CA TYR A 104 -2.47 5.79 -1.65
C TYR A 104 -2.39 6.84 -2.76
N THR A 105 -1.92 6.41 -3.92
CA THR A 105 -2.05 7.18 -5.16
C THR A 105 -2.16 6.26 -6.37
N ALA A 106 -2.98 6.68 -7.35
CA ALA A 106 -2.99 6.20 -8.72
C ALA A 106 -2.61 7.33 -9.69
N ASP A 107 -2.17 8.48 -9.15
CA ASP A 107 -1.77 9.65 -9.94
C ASP A 107 -0.27 9.60 -10.21
N THR A 108 0.08 9.56 -11.49
CA THR A 108 1.46 9.46 -11.98
C THR A 108 2.32 10.65 -11.55
N GLU A 109 1.74 11.87 -11.49
CA GLU A 109 2.47 13.07 -11.06
C GLU A 109 2.77 13.02 -9.56
N SER A 110 1.82 12.56 -8.74
CA SER A 110 2.03 12.34 -7.29
C SER A 110 3.13 11.32 -7.05
N ALA A 111 3.09 10.21 -7.77
CA ALA A 111 4.12 9.17 -7.71
C ALA A 111 5.48 9.63 -8.26
N ALA A 112 5.50 10.60 -9.18
CA ALA A 112 6.73 11.18 -9.70
C ALA A 112 7.35 12.26 -8.79
N GLY A 113 6.59 12.79 -7.80
CA GLY A 113 7.03 13.84 -6.89
C GLY A 113 7.68 13.30 -5.62
N ASP A 114 8.64 14.04 -5.05
CA ASP A 114 9.29 13.66 -3.78
C ASP A 114 8.35 13.80 -2.58
N ARG A 115 7.42 14.75 -2.63
CA ARG A 115 6.56 15.11 -1.50
C ARG A 115 5.75 13.93 -0.97
N PHE A 116 5.19 13.10 -1.84
CA PHE A 116 4.43 11.92 -1.46
C PHE A 116 5.30 10.92 -0.65
N PHE A 117 6.52 10.66 -1.13
CA PHE A 117 7.45 9.76 -0.44
C PHE A 117 7.97 10.34 0.87
N VAL A 118 8.31 11.62 0.90
CA VAL A 118 8.75 12.30 2.11
C VAL A 118 7.66 12.27 3.17
N GLN A 119 6.40 12.55 2.76
CA GLN A 119 5.26 12.50 3.68
C GLN A 119 5.04 11.08 4.22
N PHE A 120 5.12 10.05 3.37
CA PHE A 120 5.04 8.66 3.81
C PHE A 120 6.12 8.31 4.84
N MET A 121 7.34 8.80 4.66
CA MET A 121 8.43 8.54 5.60
C MET A 121 8.31 9.34 6.90
N ALA A 122 7.81 10.57 6.82
CA ALA A 122 7.66 11.46 7.98
C ALA A 122 6.48 11.10 8.88
N ASP A 123 5.39 10.64 8.29
CA ASP A 123 4.15 10.32 8.99
C ASP A 123 4.04 8.84 9.40
N GLU A 124 3.08 8.56 10.28
CA GLU A 124 2.83 7.21 10.80
C GLU A 124 1.89 6.41 9.89
N TYR A 125 2.31 6.13 8.65
CA TYR A 125 1.60 5.21 7.77
C TYR A 125 2.01 3.75 8.01
N ASP A 126 1.05 2.86 7.82
CA ASP A 126 1.27 1.40 7.86
C ASP A 126 1.67 0.83 6.51
N ALA A 127 1.15 1.45 5.45
CA ALA A 127 1.44 1.05 4.08
C ALA A 127 1.42 2.26 3.13
N MET A 128 2.18 2.14 2.04
CA MET A 128 2.07 2.96 0.84
C MET A 128 1.63 2.07 -0.32
N VAL A 129 0.64 2.51 -1.07
CA VAL A 129 0.13 1.83 -2.26
C VAL A 129 0.20 2.78 -3.44
N ILE A 130 0.90 2.37 -4.49
CA ILE A 130 0.95 3.08 -5.77
C ILE A 130 0.42 2.15 -6.85
N GLU A 131 -0.74 2.45 -7.40
CA GLU A 131 -1.28 1.75 -8.56
C GLU A 131 -0.72 2.34 -9.85
N ASP A 132 -0.73 1.53 -10.92
CA ASP A 132 -0.19 1.90 -12.25
C ASP A 132 1.26 2.43 -12.19
N ALA A 133 2.09 1.76 -11.38
CA ALA A 133 3.46 2.14 -11.06
C ALA A 133 4.51 1.72 -12.11
N GLU A 134 4.10 1.31 -13.31
CA GLU A 134 5.00 0.78 -14.35
C GLU A 134 6.13 1.74 -14.68
N HIS A 135 5.79 3.03 -14.78
CA HIS A 135 6.75 4.10 -15.09
C HIS A 135 7.86 4.24 -14.03
N MET A 136 7.62 3.81 -12.79
CA MET A 136 8.60 3.85 -11.70
C MET A 136 9.54 2.64 -11.72
N LEU A 137 9.11 1.54 -12.35
CA LEU A 137 9.80 0.25 -12.33
C LEU A 137 10.59 -0.02 -13.61
N THR A 138 10.51 0.86 -14.62
CA THR A 138 11.32 0.75 -15.82
C THR A 138 12.82 0.98 -15.54
N PRO A 139 13.72 0.40 -16.35
CA PRO A 139 15.16 0.61 -16.19
C PRO A 139 15.58 2.07 -16.29
N ARG A 140 16.65 2.46 -15.59
CA ARG A 140 17.24 3.81 -15.71
C ARG A 140 17.72 4.14 -17.12
N ALA A 141 18.18 3.12 -17.86
CA ALA A 141 18.61 3.27 -19.25
C ALA A 141 17.49 3.80 -20.15
N ASP A 142 16.23 3.55 -19.80
CA ASP A 142 15.05 4.02 -20.51
C ASP A 142 14.56 5.41 -20.04
N GLY A 143 15.42 6.15 -19.34
CA GLY A 143 15.14 7.51 -18.88
C GLY A 143 14.32 7.61 -17.59
N ASN A 144 14.16 6.51 -16.85
CA ASN A 144 13.40 6.51 -15.60
C ASN A 144 14.08 7.34 -14.51
N ARG A 145 13.51 8.52 -14.23
CA ARG A 145 13.95 9.41 -13.16
C ARG A 145 13.30 9.10 -11.80
N SER A 146 12.29 8.23 -11.77
CA SER A 146 11.54 7.92 -10.53
C SER A 146 12.10 6.72 -9.78
N LEU A 147 12.92 5.89 -10.41
CA LEU A 147 13.50 4.69 -9.81
C LEU A 147 14.27 4.99 -8.51
N HIS A 148 14.93 6.15 -8.40
CA HIS A 148 15.66 6.52 -7.19
C HIS A 148 14.74 6.70 -5.97
N ARG A 149 13.49 7.16 -6.17
CA ARG A 149 12.51 7.31 -5.09
C ARG A 149 12.10 5.95 -4.54
N PHE A 150 11.81 5.03 -5.46
CA PHE A 150 11.54 3.63 -5.10
C PHE A 150 12.69 3.05 -4.26
N LEU A 151 13.93 3.19 -4.73
CA LEU A 151 15.11 2.70 -4.02
C LEU A 151 15.31 3.42 -2.67
N ALA A 152 15.05 4.72 -2.59
CA ALA A 152 15.20 5.49 -1.36
C ALA A 152 14.28 5.02 -0.24
N VAL A 153 13.05 4.60 -0.55
CA VAL A 153 12.09 4.10 0.45
C VAL A 153 12.19 2.59 0.67
N SER A 154 12.72 1.84 -0.28
CA SER A 154 12.86 0.37 -0.17
C SER A 154 14.15 -0.06 0.50
N ASP A 155 15.25 0.62 0.23
CA ASP A 155 16.62 0.26 0.68
C ASP A 155 17.48 1.49 1.03
N GLY A 156 16.85 2.63 1.29
CA GLY A 156 17.55 3.87 1.65
C GLY A 156 17.97 3.95 3.12
N LEU A 157 18.55 5.09 3.49
CA LEU A 157 18.97 5.39 4.87
C LEU A 157 17.79 5.34 5.86
N LEU A 158 16.62 5.79 5.42
CA LEU A 158 15.39 5.75 6.20
C LEU A 158 14.61 4.51 5.80
N GLN A 159 14.60 3.50 6.65
CA GLN A 159 13.88 2.27 6.36
C GLN A 159 12.43 2.32 6.89
N PRO A 160 11.47 1.82 6.10
CA PRO A 160 10.06 1.78 6.50
C PRO A 160 9.79 0.63 7.49
N HIS A 161 10.41 0.66 8.68
CA HIS A 161 10.29 -0.39 9.68
C HIS A 161 8.84 -0.83 9.93
N GLY A 162 8.54 -2.10 9.63
CA GLY A 162 7.20 -2.67 9.80
C GLY A 162 6.13 -2.15 8.84
N ARG A 163 6.44 -1.18 7.96
CA ARG A 163 5.53 -0.65 6.94
C ARG A 163 5.57 -1.50 5.68
N ARG A 164 4.57 -1.36 4.81
CA ARG A 164 4.47 -2.06 3.52
C ARG A 164 4.48 -1.08 2.36
N LEU A 165 5.23 -1.42 1.33
CA LEU A 165 5.31 -0.69 0.07
C LEU A 165 4.74 -1.58 -1.02
N ILE A 166 3.66 -1.17 -1.68
CA ILE A 166 2.92 -1.96 -2.66
C ILE A 166 2.87 -1.18 -3.98
N PHE A 167 3.33 -1.83 -5.04
CA PHE A 167 3.39 -1.28 -6.39
C PHE A 167 2.69 -2.19 -7.39
#